data_78b7883b91f2491f9ea61d763dde7127
#
_entry.id   78b7883b91f2491f9ea61d763dde7127
#
_cell.length_a   1.000
_cell.length_b   1.000
_cell.length_c   1.000
_cell.angle_alpha   90.00
_cell.angle_beta   90.00
_cell.angle_gamma   90.00
#
_symmetry.space_group_name_H-M   'P 1'
#
loop_
_entity.id
_entity.type
_entity.pdbx_description
1 polymer ?
#
loop_
_entity_poly.entity_id
_entity_poly.type
_entity_poly.pdbx_seq_one_letter_code
_entity_poly.pdbx_strand_id
1 'polypeptide(L)'
;MRRLFIFGLGYSAGFVARAAQTRGIEVISTGREGTLSFDDEGTVRLALAEADAVLSSVPPSGEGLDPVLERYGRDIERGALGGKWLGYLSSTGVYGDTEGAWVDESAPVGTGRRTARAECDAAWLARGARVLRLPGIYGPGRSALDRVREGRAHRIALEEQVFSRVHVEDIASGVIAALAGPAGAYNLADDAPCSQNAVIEEACRLLGAEPPSLLTLEEAGLSPMARAFYAENRRVANGKARRLLGWTPRLRDWREGLRAVLAAERAA
;
A
#
# COMPACT_ATOMS: atom_id res chain seq x y z
N MET A 1 -17.84 -4.51 15.03
CA MET A 1 -17.33 -5.30 13.88
C MET A 1 -16.81 -6.63 14.39
N ARG A 2 -17.29 -7.74 13.83
CA ARG A 2 -16.92 -9.11 14.24
C ARG A 2 -16.16 -9.83 13.13
N ARG A 3 -16.47 -9.53 11.85
CA ARG A 3 -15.94 -10.23 10.68
C ARG A 3 -15.48 -9.27 9.58
N LEU A 4 -14.24 -9.44 9.13
CA LEU A 4 -13.62 -8.72 8.01
C LEU A 4 -13.39 -9.70 6.85
N PHE A 5 -13.94 -9.39 5.68
CA PHE A 5 -13.63 -10.10 4.44
C PHE A 5 -12.53 -9.37 3.67
N ILE A 6 -11.47 -10.08 3.26
CA ILE A 6 -10.35 -9.50 2.51
C ILE A 6 -10.25 -10.16 1.13
N PHE A 7 -10.45 -9.37 0.09
CA PHE A 7 -10.05 -9.79 -1.25
C PHE A 7 -8.56 -9.60 -1.47
N GLY A 8 -7.85 -10.70 -1.80
CA GLY A 8 -6.43 -10.68 -2.10
C GLY A 8 -5.54 -10.67 -0.85
N LEU A 9 -5.41 -11.81 -0.16
CA LEU A 9 -4.49 -11.95 0.97
C LEU A 9 -3.04 -12.02 0.47
N GLY A 10 -2.48 -10.83 0.14
CA GLY A 10 -1.08 -10.65 -0.22
C GLY A 10 -0.28 -10.03 0.93
N TYR A 11 0.94 -9.54 0.63
CA TYR A 11 1.88 -9.03 1.63
C TYR A 11 1.25 -8.04 2.62
N SER A 12 0.72 -6.91 2.16
CA SER A 12 0.14 -5.89 3.04
C SER A 12 -1.14 -6.37 3.73
N ALA A 13 -2.00 -7.09 2.99
CA ALA A 13 -3.25 -7.63 3.53
C ALA A 13 -3.01 -8.67 4.63
N GLY A 14 -1.92 -9.43 4.57
CA GLY A 14 -1.52 -10.36 5.63
C GLY A 14 -1.21 -9.65 6.96
N PHE A 15 -0.56 -8.48 6.92
CA PHE A 15 -0.36 -7.66 8.11
C PHE A 15 -1.67 -7.08 8.65
N VAL A 16 -2.56 -6.64 7.76
CA VAL A 16 -3.91 -6.19 8.14
C VAL A 16 -4.70 -7.31 8.80
N ALA A 17 -4.68 -8.51 8.22
CA ALA A 17 -5.37 -9.69 8.77
C ALA A 17 -4.89 -9.99 10.21
N ARG A 18 -3.58 -10.06 10.43
CA ARG A 18 -3.02 -10.26 11.77
C ARG A 18 -3.43 -9.15 12.74
N ALA A 19 -3.37 -7.88 12.32
CA ALA A 19 -3.78 -6.76 13.15
C ALA A 19 -5.28 -6.75 13.48
N ALA A 20 -6.14 -7.27 12.61
CA ALA A 20 -7.56 -7.48 12.87
C ALA A 20 -7.79 -8.62 13.85
N GLN A 21 -7.13 -9.76 13.62
CA GLN A 21 -7.24 -10.95 14.47
C GLN A 21 -6.79 -10.69 15.92
N THR A 22 -5.72 -9.91 16.13
CA THR A 22 -5.30 -9.51 17.49
C THR A 22 -6.33 -8.66 18.24
N ARG A 23 -7.33 -8.14 17.54
CA ARG A 23 -8.48 -7.38 18.08
C ARG A 23 -9.76 -8.21 18.17
N GLY A 24 -9.66 -9.52 17.97
CA GLY A 24 -10.79 -10.43 18.00
C GLY A 24 -11.72 -10.33 16.78
N ILE A 25 -11.25 -9.75 15.67
CA ILE A 25 -11.99 -9.70 14.41
C ILE A 25 -11.67 -10.96 13.62
N GLU A 26 -12.69 -11.76 13.30
CA GLU A 26 -12.56 -12.89 12.40
C GLU A 26 -12.21 -12.40 10.99
N VAL A 27 -11.25 -13.05 10.33
CA VAL A 27 -10.84 -12.71 8.97
C VAL A 27 -11.09 -13.88 8.04
N ILE A 28 -11.86 -13.64 6.99
CA ILE A 28 -12.04 -14.53 5.84
C ILE A 28 -11.41 -13.84 4.63
N SER A 29 -10.73 -14.59 3.77
CA SER A 29 -10.01 -13.98 2.67
C SER A 29 -9.93 -14.83 1.42
N THR A 30 -9.81 -14.17 0.27
CA THR A 30 -9.40 -14.81 -0.98
C THR A 30 -7.94 -14.52 -1.28
N GLY A 31 -7.34 -15.27 -2.21
CA GLY A 31 -5.96 -15.11 -2.66
C GLY A 31 -5.14 -16.38 -2.49
N ARG A 32 -3.88 -16.34 -2.86
CA ARG A 32 -3.01 -17.53 -2.83
C ARG A 32 -2.91 -18.15 -1.43
N GLU A 33 -2.87 -17.33 -0.40
CA GLU A 33 -2.81 -17.73 1.00
C GLU A 33 -4.16 -17.50 1.71
N GLY A 34 -5.20 -17.23 0.94
CA GLY A 34 -6.55 -17.01 1.44
C GLY A 34 -7.27 -18.30 1.82
N THR A 35 -8.32 -18.14 2.62
CA THR A 35 -9.17 -19.28 3.07
C THR A 35 -10.13 -19.75 1.99
N LEU A 36 -10.42 -18.93 0.99
CA LEU A 36 -11.36 -19.20 -0.11
C LEU A 36 -10.70 -18.97 -1.48
N SER A 37 -11.14 -19.73 -2.47
CA SER A 37 -10.83 -19.42 -3.87
C SER A 37 -11.63 -18.18 -4.32
N PHE A 38 -10.96 -17.26 -5.02
CA PHE A 38 -11.63 -16.10 -5.62
C PHE A 38 -12.71 -16.51 -6.64
N ASP A 39 -12.54 -17.66 -7.28
CA ASP A 39 -13.43 -18.15 -8.33
C ASP A 39 -14.61 -18.97 -7.79
N ASP A 40 -14.63 -19.33 -6.51
CA ASP A 40 -15.78 -19.94 -5.84
C ASP A 40 -16.81 -18.87 -5.46
N GLU A 41 -17.54 -18.41 -6.47
CA GLU A 41 -18.50 -17.30 -6.31
C GLU A 41 -19.58 -17.61 -5.26
N GLY A 42 -20.04 -18.86 -5.16
CA GLY A 42 -21.06 -19.26 -4.20
C GLY A 42 -20.62 -19.02 -2.77
N THR A 43 -19.47 -19.59 -2.42
CA THR A 43 -18.90 -19.47 -1.06
C THR A 43 -18.47 -18.04 -0.75
N VAL A 44 -17.88 -17.32 -1.73
CA VAL A 44 -17.49 -15.91 -1.56
C VAL A 44 -18.71 -15.03 -1.29
N ARG A 45 -19.82 -15.18 -2.02
CA ARG A 45 -21.07 -14.41 -1.80
C ARG A 45 -21.67 -14.66 -0.42
N LEU A 46 -21.66 -15.90 0.05
CA LEU A 46 -22.11 -16.23 1.40
C LEU A 46 -21.25 -15.53 2.46
N ALA A 47 -19.92 -15.64 2.32
CA ALA A 47 -18.99 -14.98 3.24
C ALA A 47 -19.11 -13.45 3.20
N LEU A 48 -19.31 -12.86 2.02
CA LEU A 48 -19.58 -11.42 1.89
C LEU A 48 -20.89 -11.00 2.58
N ALA A 49 -21.94 -11.81 2.48
CA ALA A 49 -23.22 -11.52 3.13
C ALA A 49 -23.07 -11.46 4.66
N GLU A 50 -22.23 -12.32 5.24
CA GLU A 50 -22.01 -12.41 6.68
C GLU A 50 -20.94 -11.42 7.22
N ALA A 51 -20.10 -10.84 6.35
CA ALA A 51 -19.07 -9.88 6.77
C ALA A 51 -19.67 -8.53 7.19
N ASP A 52 -19.09 -7.92 8.23
CA ASP A 52 -19.39 -6.53 8.62
C ASP A 52 -18.58 -5.53 7.78
N ALA A 53 -17.41 -5.96 7.28
CA ALA A 53 -16.47 -5.15 6.54
C ALA A 53 -15.87 -5.92 5.36
N VAL A 54 -15.57 -5.20 4.29
CA VAL A 54 -14.91 -5.71 3.09
C VAL A 54 -13.70 -4.84 2.77
N LEU A 55 -12.53 -5.45 2.66
CA LEU A 55 -11.30 -4.81 2.20
C LEU A 55 -10.84 -5.45 0.89
N SER A 56 -10.57 -4.66 -0.14
CA SER A 56 -9.89 -5.15 -1.34
C SER A 56 -8.42 -4.68 -1.35
N SER A 57 -7.50 -5.61 -1.55
CA SER A 57 -6.09 -5.35 -1.86
C SER A 57 -5.70 -5.82 -3.26
N VAL A 58 -6.68 -6.20 -4.06
CA VAL A 58 -6.47 -6.70 -5.43
C VAL A 58 -6.10 -5.52 -6.35
N PRO A 59 -5.02 -5.63 -7.11
CA PRO A 59 -4.68 -4.59 -8.10
C PRO A 59 -5.62 -4.66 -9.32
N PRO A 60 -5.70 -3.59 -10.13
CA PRO A 60 -6.34 -3.66 -11.44
C PRO A 60 -5.77 -4.81 -12.28
N SER A 61 -6.62 -5.40 -13.12
CA SER A 61 -6.21 -6.39 -14.13
C SER A 61 -5.30 -5.75 -15.20
N GLY A 62 -4.70 -6.58 -16.06
CA GLY A 62 -3.95 -6.10 -17.22
C GLY A 62 -4.79 -5.26 -18.20
N GLU A 63 -6.11 -5.43 -18.18
CA GLU A 63 -7.09 -4.66 -18.98
C GLU A 63 -7.55 -3.37 -18.28
N GLY A 64 -7.05 -3.08 -17.10
CA GLY A 64 -7.37 -1.86 -16.37
C GLY A 64 -8.61 -1.92 -15.48
N LEU A 65 -9.31 -3.04 -15.45
CA LEU A 65 -10.53 -3.24 -14.69
C LEU A 65 -10.24 -3.68 -13.25
N ASP A 66 -11.15 -3.44 -12.34
CA ASP A 66 -11.09 -3.98 -10.97
C ASP A 66 -11.74 -5.37 -10.91
N PRO A 67 -10.96 -6.46 -10.77
CA PRO A 67 -11.51 -7.82 -10.84
C PRO A 67 -12.55 -8.11 -9.75
N VAL A 68 -12.44 -7.44 -8.60
CA VAL A 68 -13.38 -7.61 -7.48
C VAL A 68 -14.71 -6.93 -7.81
N LEU A 69 -14.66 -5.70 -8.31
CA LEU A 69 -15.88 -4.97 -8.68
C LEU A 69 -16.57 -5.57 -9.90
N GLU A 70 -15.82 -6.11 -10.86
CA GLU A 70 -16.41 -6.82 -12.00
C GLU A 70 -17.24 -8.03 -11.56
N ARG A 71 -16.69 -8.84 -10.66
CA ARG A 71 -17.32 -10.10 -10.27
C ARG A 71 -18.31 -9.95 -9.11
N TYR A 72 -17.97 -9.13 -8.11
CA TYR A 72 -18.71 -9.02 -6.84
C TYR A 72 -19.26 -7.60 -6.60
N GLY A 73 -19.20 -6.70 -7.58
CA GLY A 73 -19.59 -5.30 -7.40
C GLY A 73 -21.01 -5.13 -6.90
N ARG A 74 -21.98 -5.92 -7.41
CA ARG A 74 -23.38 -5.88 -6.96
C ARG A 74 -23.56 -6.32 -5.50
N ASP A 75 -22.80 -7.32 -5.06
CA ASP A 75 -22.85 -7.80 -3.67
C ASP A 75 -22.21 -6.77 -2.72
N ILE A 76 -21.13 -6.12 -3.17
CA ILE A 76 -20.46 -5.03 -2.46
C ILE A 76 -21.38 -3.81 -2.33
N GLU A 77 -22.05 -3.39 -3.42
CA GLU A 77 -23.02 -2.29 -3.41
C GLU A 77 -24.19 -2.56 -2.47
N ARG A 78 -24.77 -3.74 -2.54
CA ARG A 78 -25.83 -4.15 -1.61
C ARG A 78 -25.35 -4.14 -0.16
N GLY A 79 -24.12 -4.58 0.10
CA GLY A 79 -23.49 -4.52 1.41
C GLY A 79 -23.29 -3.08 1.89
N ALA A 80 -22.83 -2.18 1.03
CA ALA A 80 -22.64 -0.75 1.33
C ALA A 80 -23.96 -0.08 1.71
N LEU A 81 -25.03 -0.34 0.96
CA LEU A 81 -26.40 0.14 1.28
C LEU A 81 -26.90 -0.39 2.62
N GLY A 82 -26.49 -1.60 3.02
CA GLY A 82 -26.76 -2.19 4.34
C GLY A 82 -25.82 -1.71 5.45
N GLY A 83 -24.94 -0.73 5.19
CA GLY A 83 -24.05 -0.14 6.19
C GLY A 83 -22.73 -0.88 6.41
N LYS A 84 -22.37 -1.83 5.57
CA LYS A 84 -21.05 -2.50 5.64
C LYS A 84 -19.91 -1.50 5.41
N TRP A 85 -18.84 -1.65 6.17
CA TRP A 85 -17.60 -0.89 5.92
C TRP A 85 -16.93 -1.39 4.66
N LEU A 86 -16.51 -0.47 3.79
CA LEU A 86 -15.73 -0.78 2.60
C LEU A 86 -14.36 -0.13 2.66
N GLY A 87 -13.31 -0.86 2.28
CA GLY A 87 -11.94 -0.39 2.14
C GLY A 87 -11.26 -0.87 0.87
N TYR A 88 -10.34 -0.04 0.36
CA TYR A 88 -9.53 -0.37 -0.81
C TYR A 88 -8.08 0.07 -0.61
N LEU A 89 -7.13 -0.84 -0.80
CA LEU A 89 -5.71 -0.52 -0.81
C LEU A 89 -5.30 -0.02 -2.19
N SER A 90 -5.29 1.29 -2.35
CA SER A 90 -4.90 2.00 -3.56
C SER A 90 -3.40 2.33 -3.57
N SER A 91 -2.97 3.20 -4.45
CA SER A 91 -1.58 3.65 -4.59
C SER A 91 -1.51 5.15 -4.77
N THR A 92 -0.50 5.79 -4.20
CA THR A 92 -0.20 7.21 -4.49
C THR A 92 0.25 7.46 -5.94
N GLY A 93 0.48 6.40 -6.72
CA GLY A 93 0.68 6.49 -8.16
C GLY A 93 -0.51 7.09 -8.93
N VAL A 94 -1.69 7.20 -8.31
CA VAL A 94 -2.87 7.88 -8.90
C VAL A 94 -2.64 9.37 -9.12
N TYR A 95 -1.71 10.00 -8.39
CA TYR A 95 -1.39 11.43 -8.53
C TYR A 95 -0.49 11.76 -9.73
N GLY A 96 0.21 10.76 -10.29
CA GLY A 96 1.18 10.98 -11.35
C GLY A 96 2.44 11.71 -10.87
N ASP A 97 3.15 12.32 -11.80
CA ASP A 97 4.31 13.16 -11.52
C ASP A 97 3.88 14.56 -11.08
N THR A 98 4.56 15.10 -10.09
CA THR A 98 4.32 16.45 -9.57
C THR A 98 5.62 17.22 -9.40
N GLU A 99 6.69 16.79 -10.09
CA GLU A 99 8.02 17.41 -10.04
C GLU A 99 8.54 17.57 -8.59
N GLY A 100 8.23 16.59 -7.74
CA GLY A 100 8.64 16.59 -6.33
C GLY A 100 7.77 17.44 -5.40
N ALA A 101 6.70 18.06 -5.87
CA ALA A 101 5.78 18.82 -5.03
C ALA A 101 5.03 17.92 -4.02
N TRP A 102 4.55 18.53 -2.94
CA TRP A 102 3.66 17.86 -1.99
C TRP A 102 2.26 17.71 -2.57
N VAL A 103 1.71 16.51 -2.42
CA VAL A 103 0.32 16.20 -2.74
C VAL A 103 -0.42 15.69 -1.51
N ASP A 104 -1.68 16.08 -1.39
CA ASP A 104 -2.64 15.50 -0.45
C ASP A 104 -3.85 14.91 -1.22
N GLU A 105 -4.89 14.51 -0.52
CA GLU A 105 -6.06 13.86 -1.11
C GLU A 105 -6.95 14.79 -1.94
N SER A 106 -6.69 16.10 -1.95
CA SER A 106 -7.35 17.09 -2.80
C SER A 106 -6.67 17.26 -4.16
N ALA A 107 -5.43 16.76 -4.31
CA ALA A 107 -4.69 16.84 -5.55
C ALA A 107 -5.38 16.04 -6.68
N PRO A 108 -5.29 16.49 -7.94
CA PRO A 108 -5.80 15.77 -9.09
C PRO A 108 -5.27 14.33 -9.17
N VAL A 109 -6.12 13.43 -9.63
CA VAL A 109 -5.78 12.01 -9.86
C VAL A 109 -5.99 11.62 -11.33
N GLY A 110 -5.35 10.54 -11.77
CA GLY A 110 -5.51 10.03 -13.15
C GLY A 110 -4.61 10.73 -14.17
N THR A 111 -3.70 11.60 -13.75
CA THR A 111 -2.76 12.32 -14.62
C THR A 111 -1.46 11.54 -14.90
N GLY A 112 -1.22 10.46 -14.17
CA GLY A 112 0.00 9.64 -14.29
C GLY A 112 -0.17 8.39 -15.13
N ARG A 113 0.88 7.58 -15.18
CA ARG A 113 0.92 6.28 -15.89
C ARG A 113 0.01 5.19 -15.31
N ARG A 114 -0.62 5.41 -14.17
CA ARG A 114 -1.48 4.44 -13.48
C ARG A 114 -2.96 4.81 -13.58
N THR A 115 -3.44 5.12 -14.78
CA THR A 115 -4.84 5.47 -15.05
C THR A 115 -5.82 4.41 -14.54
N ALA A 116 -5.59 3.14 -14.86
CA ALA A 116 -6.38 2.02 -14.35
C ALA A 116 -6.49 2.00 -12.82
N ARG A 117 -5.41 2.32 -12.10
CA ARG A 117 -5.46 2.42 -10.64
C ARG A 117 -6.30 3.61 -10.17
N ALA A 118 -6.26 4.73 -10.89
CA ALA A 118 -7.06 5.89 -10.58
C ALA A 118 -8.56 5.64 -10.85
N GLU A 119 -8.89 4.90 -11.88
CA GLU A 119 -10.26 4.47 -12.19
C GLU A 119 -10.82 3.54 -11.10
N CYS A 120 -10.04 2.54 -10.67
CA CYS A 120 -10.43 1.68 -9.55
C CYS A 120 -10.57 2.48 -8.23
N ASP A 121 -9.63 3.40 -7.95
CA ASP A 121 -9.70 4.31 -6.79
C ASP A 121 -11.03 5.09 -6.78
N ALA A 122 -11.38 5.71 -7.90
CA ALA A 122 -12.65 6.44 -8.07
C ALA A 122 -13.87 5.52 -7.94
N ALA A 123 -13.83 4.31 -8.52
CA ALA A 123 -14.92 3.36 -8.46
C ALA A 123 -15.22 2.89 -7.02
N TRP A 124 -14.18 2.67 -6.20
CA TRP A 124 -14.33 2.36 -4.78
C TRP A 124 -14.82 3.57 -3.97
N LEU A 125 -14.30 4.78 -4.26
CA LEU A 125 -14.78 6.02 -3.62
C LEU A 125 -16.27 6.26 -3.87
N ALA A 126 -16.74 6.05 -5.10
CA ALA A 126 -18.15 6.18 -5.47
C ALA A 126 -19.09 5.24 -4.68
N ARG A 127 -18.53 4.14 -4.14
CA ARG A 127 -19.25 3.17 -3.29
C ARG A 127 -19.14 3.47 -1.78
N GLY A 128 -18.59 4.62 -1.42
CA GLY A 128 -18.42 5.03 -0.02
C GLY A 128 -17.26 4.30 0.71
N ALA A 129 -16.30 3.78 -0.04
CA ALA A 129 -15.14 3.12 0.56
C ALA A 129 -14.16 4.11 1.22
N ARG A 130 -13.35 3.59 2.17
CA ARG A 130 -12.13 4.21 2.65
C ARG A 130 -11.00 3.74 1.74
N VAL A 131 -10.57 4.63 0.85
CA VAL A 131 -9.52 4.33 -0.12
C VAL A 131 -8.18 4.77 0.45
N LEU A 132 -7.33 3.79 0.76
CA LEU A 132 -6.04 4.03 1.41
C LEU A 132 -4.96 4.06 0.32
N ARG A 133 -4.47 5.25 -0.01
CA ARG A 133 -3.44 5.48 -1.02
C ARG A 133 -2.06 5.27 -0.41
N LEU A 134 -1.39 4.21 -0.87
CA LEU A 134 -0.12 3.73 -0.32
C LEU A 134 1.04 4.14 -1.22
N PRO A 135 2.10 4.76 -0.69
CA PRO A 135 3.34 5.02 -1.41
C PRO A 135 4.23 3.78 -1.48
N GLY A 136 5.56 3.95 -1.47
CA GLY A 136 6.52 2.86 -1.46
C GLY A 136 6.40 2.01 -0.19
N ILE A 137 5.87 0.79 -0.32
CA ILE A 137 5.65 -0.13 0.79
C ILE A 137 6.95 -0.86 1.13
N TYR A 138 7.34 -0.87 2.40
CA TYR A 138 8.47 -1.66 2.90
C TYR A 138 8.17 -2.31 4.25
N GLY A 139 9.01 -3.28 4.63
CA GLY A 139 8.91 -4.02 5.89
C GLY A 139 9.67 -5.33 5.81
N PRO A 140 9.48 -6.27 6.75
CA PRO A 140 10.14 -7.57 6.76
C PRO A 140 9.96 -8.33 5.45
N GLY A 141 11.06 -8.85 4.87
CA GLY A 141 11.07 -9.56 3.58
C GLY A 141 10.81 -8.69 2.35
N ARG A 142 10.71 -7.36 2.53
CA ARG A 142 10.48 -6.39 1.46
C ARG A 142 11.14 -5.05 1.78
N SER A 143 12.44 -5.05 1.98
CA SER A 143 13.18 -3.87 2.42
C SER A 143 14.41 -3.59 1.54
N ALA A 144 15.06 -2.47 1.79
CA ALA A 144 16.36 -2.18 1.21
C ALA A 144 17.46 -3.09 1.78
N LEU A 145 17.31 -3.60 3.01
CA LEU A 145 18.22 -4.56 3.62
C LEU A 145 18.27 -5.84 2.81
N ASP A 146 17.12 -6.37 2.39
CA ASP A 146 17.04 -7.57 1.56
C ASP A 146 17.76 -7.37 0.22
N ARG A 147 17.53 -6.21 -0.42
CA ARG A 147 18.20 -5.90 -1.71
C ARG A 147 19.70 -5.78 -1.60
N VAL A 148 20.22 -5.22 -0.50
CA VAL A 148 21.66 -5.13 -0.25
C VAL A 148 22.25 -6.51 -0.05
N ARG A 149 21.64 -7.38 0.76
CA ARG A 149 22.10 -8.76 0.99
C ARG A 149 22.13 -9.60 -0.28
N GLU A 150 21.14 -9.39 -1.14
CA GLU A 150 21.00 -10.11 -2.42
C GLU A 150 21.86 -9.53 -3.55
N GLY A 151 22.62 -8.46 -3.30
CA GLY A 151 23.43 -7.79 -4.33
C GLY A 151 22.58 -7.11 -5.42
N ARG A 152 21.30 -6.85 -5.14
CA ARG A 152 20.34 -6.24 -6.08
C ARG A 152 20.08 -4.76 -5.80
N ALA A 153 20.77 -4.19 -4.82
CA ALA A 153 20.68 -2.78 -4.54
C ALA A 153 21.46 -1.99 -5.59
N HIS A 154 20.91 -0.86 -6.01
CA HIS A 154 21.60 0.09 -6.89
C HIS A 154 21.27 1.52 -6.49
N ARG A 155 22.17 2.44 -6.74
CA ARG A 155 22.00 3.87 -6.61
C ARG A 155 21.95 4.50 -7.99
N ILE A 156 21.01 5.42 -8.18
CA ILE A 156 20.78 6.07 -9.48
C ILE A 156 21.12 7.55 -9.37
N ALA A 157 21.90 8.06 -10.32
CA ALA A 157 22.25 9.47 -10.44
C ALA A 157 21.05 10.28 -10.96
N LEU A 158 20.09 10.53 -10.08
CA LEU A 158 18.93 11.39 -10.32
C LEU A 158 18.89 12.43 -9.21
N GLU A 159 19.14 13.68 -9.57
CA GLU A 159 19.02 14.80 -8.67
C GLU A 159 17.55 15.04 -8.30
N GLU A 160 17.32 15.51 -7.08
CA GLU A 160 16.00 15.90 -6.55
C GLU A 160 14.91 14.83 -6.56
N GLN A 161 15.21 13.58 -6.94
CA GLN A 161 14.25 12.50 -6.91
C GLN A 161 13.91 12.09 -5.48
N VAL A 162 12.63 12.14 -5.14
CA VAL A 162 12.12 11.73 -3.84
C VAL A 162 11.00 10.70 -3.95
N PHE A 163 10.93 9.85 -2.93
CA PHE A 163 9.87 8.86 -2.78
C PHE A 163 9.32 8.93 -1.35
N SER A 164 8.01 9.04 -1.24
CA SER A 164 7.32 8.77 0.02
C SER A 164 7.22 7.27 0.24
N ARG A 165 7.17 6.85 1.52
CA ARG A 165 7.13 5.44 1.91
C ARG A 165 6.14 5.23 3.03
N VAL A 166 5.85 3.97 3.30
CA VAL A 166 5.09 3.54 4.47
C VAL A 166 5.53 2.15 4.89
N HIS A 167 5.75 1.96 6.18
CA HIS A 167 6.01 0.64 6.73
C HIS A 167 4.73 -0.20 6.73
N VAL A 168 4.84 -1.49 6.47
CA VAL A 168 3.67 -2.37 6.32
C VAL A 168 2.82 -2.48 7.59
N GLU A 169 3.44 -2.40 8.78
CA GLU A 169 2.68 -2.36 10.05
C GLU A 169 1.87 -1.07 10.20
N ASP A 170 2.38 0.05 9.67
CA ASP A 170 1.66 1.32 9.67
C ASP A 170 0.49 1.31 8.67
N ILE A 171 0.60 0.55 7.57
CA ILE A 171 -0.55 0.26 6.72
C ILE A 171 -1.62 -0.49 7.51
N ALA A 172 -1.22 -1.54 8.21
CA ALA A 172 -2.16 -2.34 9.01
C ALA A 172 -2.85 -1.48 10.08
N SER A 173 -2.10 -0.67 10.83
CA SER A 173 -2.66 0.26 11.82
C SER A 173 -3.57 1.30 11.19
N GLY A 174 -3.25 1.78 9.98
CA GLY A 174 -4.06 2.74 9.22
C GLY A 174 -5.40 2.14 8.76
N VAL A 175 -5.40 0.89 8.29
CA VAL A 175 -6.65 0.17 7.98
C VAL A 175 -7.52 0.03 9.23
N ILE A 176 -6.92 -0.37 10.35
CA ILE A 176 -7.65 -0.51 11.62
C ILE A 176 -8.22 0.83 12.08
N ALA A 177 -7.48 1.93 11.98
CA ALA A 177 -7.98 3.26 12.31
C ALA A 177 -9.14 3.67 11.36
N ALA A 178 -9.06 3.32 10.08
CA ALA A 178 -10.07 3.61 9.10
C ALA A 178 -11.40 2.85 9.33
N LEU A 179 -11.42 1.78 10.13
CA LEU A 179 -12.66 1.05 10.45
C LEU A 179 -13.70 1.95 11.14
N ALA A 180 -13.26 2.94 11.93
CA ALA A 180 -14.14 3.91 12.59
C ALA A 180 -14.21 5.26 11.83
N GLY A 181 -13.40 5.45 10.79
CA GLY A 181 -13.29 6.70 10.07
C GLY A 181 -14.38 6.90 9.00
N PRO A 182 -14.62 8.16 8.58
CA PRO A 182 -15.55 8.45 7.49
C PRO A 182 -15.06 7.93 6.13
N ALA A 183 -15.98 7.72 5.18
CA ALA A 183 -15.64 7.37 3.80
C ALA A 183 -14.76 8.46 3.14
N GLY A 184 -13.92 8.05 2.19
CA GLY A 184 -13.05 8.97 1.44
C GLY A 184 -11.65 8.43 1.20
N ALA A 185 -10.84 9.19 0.47
CA ALA A 185 -9.43 8.87 0.24
C ALA A 185 -8.56 9.32 1.42
N TYR A 186 -7.52 8.53 1.71
CA TYR A 186 -6.53 8.78 2.77
C TYR A 186 -5.14 8.34 2.32
N ASN A 187 -4.18 9.22 2.41
CA ASN A 187 -2.78 8.88 2.21
C ASN A 187 -2.19 8.29 3.50
N LEU A 188 -1.64 7.09 3.41
CA LEU A 188 -0.86 6.50 4.50
C LEU A 188 0.61 6.54 4.11
N ALA A 189 1.33 7.54 4.59
CA ALA A 189 2.75 7.75 4.34
C ALA A 189 3.49 8.05 5.65
N ASP A 190 4.79 7.75 5.70
CA ASP A 190 5.66 8.28 6.75
C ASP A 190 5.89 9.80 6.58
N ASP A 191 6.65 10.40 7.50
CA ASP A 191 6.87 11.84 7.53
C ASP A 191 8.15 12.27 6.78
N ALA A 192 8.93 11.32 6.23
CA ALA A 192 10.28 11.56 5.73
C ALA A 192 10.49 11.11 4.27
N PRO A 193 9.84 11.75 3.29
CA PRO A 193 10.14 11.45 1.89
C PRO A 193 11.62 11.71 1.59
N CYS A 194 12.26 10.79 0.87
CA CYS A 194 13.69 10.87 0.57
C CYS A 194 14.04 10.17 -0.75
N SER A 195 15.27 10.34 -1.22
CA SER A 195 15.78 9.62 -2.38
C SER A 195 15.87 8.10 -2.12
N GLN A 196 15.88 7.30 -3.18
CA GLN A 196 16.16 5.87 -3.07
C GLN A 196 17.61 5.63 -2.65
N ASN A 197 18.55 6.49 -3.09
CA ASN A 197 19.96 6.38 -2.73
C ASN A 197 20.17 6.46 -1.23
N ALA A 198 19.56 7.44 -0.55
CA ALA A 198 19.66 7.59 0.91
C ALA A 198 19.19 6.32 1.66
N VAL A 199 18.14 5.66 1.16
CA VAL A 199 17.64 4.42 1.77
C VAL A 199 18.61 3.25 1.57
N ILE A 200 19.23 3.14 0.39
CA ILE A 200 20.24 2.10 0.11
C ILE A 200 21.49 2.35 0.95
N GLU A 201 21.96 3.60 1.04
CA GLU A 201 23.12 3.97 1.84
C GLU A 201 22.94 3.65 3.34
N GLU A 202 21.77 3.97 3.90
CA GLU A 202 21.46 3.62 5.28
C GLU A 202 21.36 2.09 5.47
N ALA A 203 20.77 1.36 4.52
CA ALA A 203 20.72 -0.10 4.57
C ALA A 203 22.14 -0.71 4.54
N CYS A 204 23.02 -0.20 3.69
CA CYS A 204 24.44 -0.61 3.65
C CYS A 204 25.13 -0.32 4.99
N ARG A 205 24.96 0.89 5.54
CA ARG A 205 25.51 1.28 6.85
C ARG A 205 25.04 0.34 7.98
N LEU A 206 23.76 -0.03 8.00
CA LEU A 206 23.18 -0.92 9.01
C LEU A 206 23.72 -2.37 8.89
N LEU A 207 24.08 -2.78 7.68
CA LEU A 207 24.61 -4.12 7.40
C LEU A 207 26.15 -4.18 7.41
N GLY A 208 26.85 -3.05 7.55
CA GLY A 208 28.31 -2.99 7.44
C GLY A 208 28.81 -3.27 6.03
N ALA A 209 28.03 -2.97 5.01
CA ALA A 209 28.35 -3.20 3.60
C ALA A 209 28.70 -1.87 2.89
N GLU A 210 29.54 -1.94 1.87
CA GLU A 210 29.82 -0.78 1.03
C GLU A 210 28.63 -0.48 0.12
N PRO A 211 28.23 0.80 -0.03
CA PRO A 211 27.19 1.20 -0.98
C PRO A 211 27.60 0.88 -2.43
N PRO A 212 26.68 0.37 -3.26
CA PRO A 212 26.97 0.14 -4.68
C PRO A 212 27.31 1.46 -5.39
N SER A 213 28.03 1.37 -6.50
CA SER A 213 28.38 2.52 -7.33
C SER A 213 27.15 3.32 -7.75
N LEU A 214 27.30 4.63 -7.91
CA LEU A 214 26.26 5.49 -8.46
C LEU A 214 26.22 5.29 -9.99
N LEU A 215 25.07 4.91 -10.53
CA LEU A 215 24.86 4.58 -11.93
C LEU A 215 23.86 5.56 -12.56
N THR A 216 23.96 5.78 -13.86
CA THR A 216 22.87 6.38 -14.62
C THR A 216 21.70 5.39 -14.77
N LEU A 217 20.53 5.87 -15.16
CA LEU A 217 19.37 5.00 -15.45
C LEU A 217 19.65 3.97 -16.56
N GLU A 218 20.56 4.28 -17.46
CA GLU A 218 20.96 3.42 -18.58
C GLU A 218 21.90 2.32 -18.10
N GLU A 219 22.95 2.69 -17.37
CA GLU A 219 23.94 1.77 -16.83
C GLU A 219 23.34 0.76 -15.82
N ALA A 220 22.31 1.17 -15.10
CA ALA A 220 21.65 0.34 -14.10
C ALA A 220 20.86 -0.84 -14.69
N GLY A 221 20.66 -0.92 -16.00
CA GLY A 221 19.98 -2.05 -16.66
C GLY A 221 18.58 -2.36 -16.12
N LEU A 222 17.87 -1.35 -15.63
CA LEU A 222 16.57 -1.52 -14.98
C LEU A 222 15.52 -2.07 -15.93
N SER A 223 14.67 -2.98 -15.41
CA SER A 223 13.46 -3.39 -16.13
C SER A 223 12.58 -2.19 -16.48
N PRO A 224 11.73 -2.25 -17.52
CA PRO A 224 10.80 -1.17 -17.86
C PRO A 224 9.93 -0.72 -16.68
N MET A 225 9.48 -1.68 -15.85
CA MET A 225 8.70 -1.40 -14.65
C MET A 225 9.52 -0.63 -13.60
N ALA A 226 10.76 -1.02 -13.36
CA ALA A 226 11.64 -0.34 -12.41
C ALA A 226 12.02 1.07 -12.92
N ARG A 227 12.32 1.21 -14.21
CA ARG A 227 12.60 2.51 -14.84
C ARG A 227 11.39 3.45 -14.74
N ALA A 228 10.19 2.95 -14.98
CA ALA A 228 8.96 3.71 -14.86
C ALA A 228 8.69 4.21 -13.43
N PHE A 229 9.26 3.56 -12.41
CA PHE A 229 9.18 4.03 -11.03
C PHE A 229 9.94 5.36 -10.81
N TYR A 230 11.02 5.59 -11.55
CA TYR A 230 11.81 6.82 -11.50
C TYR A 230 11.25 7.95 -12.39
N ALA A 231 10.20 7.70 -13.18
CA ALA A 231 9.60 8.71 -14.05
C ALA A 231 8.60 9.63 -13.33
N GLU A 232 8.27 9.35 -12.08
CA GLU A 232 7.33 10.15 -11.30
C GLU A 232 7.97 10.57 -9.97
N ASN A 233 7.87 11.85 -9.64
CA ASN A 233 8.47 12.44 -8.45
C ASN A 233 7.39 13.21 -7.66
N ARG A 234 7.18 12.83 -6.39
CA ARG A 234 6.19 13.47 -5.51
C ARG A 234 6.45 13.20 -4.05
N ARG A 235 6.04 14.15 -3.22
CA ARG A 235 5.95 14.02 -1.77
C ARG A 235 4.50 13.86 -1.36
N VAL A 236 4.19 12.94 -0.46
CA VAL A 236 2.81 12.59 -0.08
C VAL A 236 2.54 12.99 1.35
N ALA A 237 1.56 13.88 1.55
CA ALA A 237 1.12 14.34 2.86
C ALA A 237 0.10 13.36 3.47
N ASN A 238 0.22 13.09 4.78
CA ASN A 238 -0.65 12.21 5.55
C ASN A 238 -1.59 12.96 6.51
N GLY A 239 -1.68 14.27 6.37
CA GLY A 239 -2.38 15.15 7.32
C GLY A 239 -3.87 14.84 7.47
N LYS A 240 -4.55 14.38 6.42
CA LYS A 240 -5.97 14.01 6.47
C LYS A 240 -6.18 12.73 7.29
N ALA A 241 -5.35 11.71 7.11
CA ALA A 241 -5.41 10.49 7.90
C ALA A 241 -5.19 10.79 9.39
N ARG A 242 -4.26 11.69 9.73
CA ARG A 242 -4.06 12.14 11.11
C ARG A 242 -5.29 12.81 11.71
N ARG A 243 -5.88 13.73 11.00
CA ARG A 243 -7.03 14.51 11.50
C ARG A 243 -8.32 13.70 11.59
N LEU A 244 -8.62 12.89 10.59
CA LEU A 244 -9.93 12.24 10.47
C LEU A 244 -9.95 10.79 10.96
N LEU A 245 -8.83 10.08 10.91
CA LEU A 245 -8.71 8.71 11.39
C LEU A 245 -8.02 8.62 12.77
N GLY A 246 -7.43 9.72 13.27
CA GLY A 246 -6.56 9.69 14.45
C GLY A 246 -5.30 8.83 14.23
N TRP A 247 -4.97 8.54 12.96
CA TRP A 247 -3.84 7.70 12.63
C TRP A 247 -2.54 8.51 12.52
N THR A 248 -1.50 7.97 13.11
CA THR A 248 -0.12 8.48 12.97
C THR A 248 0.79 7.28 12.73
N PRO A 249 1.71 7.32 11.76
CA PRO A 249 2.65 6.24 11.57
C PRO A 249 3.50 6.07 12.85
N ARG A 250 3.64 4.84 13.31
CA ARG A 250 4.50 4.51 14.45
C ARG A 250 5.98 4.65 14.06
N LEU A 251 6.29 4.25 12.83
CA LEU A 251 7.61 4.40 12.23
C LEU A 251 7.59 5.64 11.32
N ARG A 252 7.80 6.80 11.95
CA ARG A 252 7.64 8.11 11.31
C ARG A 252 8.74 8.46 10.30
N ASP A 253 9.88 7.82 10.44
CA ASP A 253 11.04 7.96 9.54
C ASP A 253 11.44 6.55 9.03
N TRP A 254 11.68 6.44 7.74
CA TRP A 254 12.12 5.20 7.11
C TRP A 254 13.42 4.64 7.71
N ARG A 255 14.27 5.47 8.36
CA ARG A 255 15.45 5.01 9.09
C ARG A 255 15.06 4.23 10.34
N GLU A 256 14.05 4.70 11.07
CA GLU A 256 13.46 3.97 12.20
C GLU A 256 12.86 2.65 11.70
N GLY A 257 12.16 2.71 10.56
CA GLY A 257 11.58 1.54 9.92
C GLY A 257 12.60 0.48 9.52
N LEU A 258 13.72 0.88 8.89
CA LEU A 258 14.80 -0.07 8.55
C LEU A 258 15.44 -0.70 9.79
N ARG A 259 15.66 0.07 10.87
CA ARG A 259 16.16 -0.47 12.15
C ARG A 259 15.15 -1.46 12.76
N ALA A 260 13.86 -1.15 12.71
CA ALA A 260 12.81 -2.05 13.19
C ALA A 260 12.78 -3.37 12.39
N VAL A 261 12.90 -3.32 11.06
CA VAL A 261 13.00 -4.52 10.21
C VAL A 261 14.22 -5.35 10.62
N LEU A 262 15.40 -4.72 10.73
CA LEU A 262 16.63 -5.43 11.11
C LEU A 262 16.54 -6.06 12.51
N ALA A 263 15.91 -5.37 13.46
CA ALA A 263 15.72 -5.88 14.81
C ALA A 263 14.76 -7.08 14.84
N ALA A 264 13.68 -7.03 14.07
CA ALA A 264 12.72 -8.15 13.96
C ALA A 264 13.35 -9.39 13.34
N GLU A 265 14.21 -9.24 12.33
CA GLU A 265 14.94 -10.34 11.69
C GLU A 265 15.96 -11.03 12.64
N ARG A 266 16.55 -10.25 13.55
CA ARG A 266 17.50 -10.81 14.54
C ARG A 266 16.81 -11.54 15.69
N ALA A 267 15.52 -11.30 15.87
CA ALA A 267 14.71 -11.92 16.92
C ALA A 267 13.94 -13.15 16.44
N ALA A 268 13.87 -13.39 15.13
CA ALA A 268 13.19 -14.54 14.51
C ALA A 268 14.15 -15.74 14.33
#